data_71a187a5f46be18ea411b9e4aaaf519e
#
_entry.id   71a187a5f46be18ea411b9e4aaaf519e
#
_cell.length_a   1.000
_cell.length_b   1.000
_cell.length_c   1.000
_cell.angle_alpha   90.00
_cell.angle_beta   90.00
_cell.angle_gamma   90.00
#
_symmetry.space_group_name_H-M   'P 1'
#
loop_
_entity.id
_entity.type
_entity.pdbx_description
1 polymer ?
#
loop_
_entity_poly.entity_id
_entity_poly.type
_entity_poly.pdbx_seq_one_letter_code
_entity_poly.pdbx_strand_id
1 'polypeptide(L)'
;FKRDQVAFKAVMASAVASAQKEGIPYKAYTEKDFHKLDGAQTAYVQTEGTFTDFSQGRAKLTVNPLDGALEGKGFLEVLGPQGVRYTRHGSLKLSPEGMLVTTEGFPVLSPGGGQEAAGGQPVPREELMARAIRLDTGKSGGRITITSDGRIYQEKTEVGQMAVTEFVDPRLLQKEGSSLFRNELPANLVQGGSTTRVLQGTIESSNVNAVSEMVDLLKATRLFEANEKV
;
A
#
# COMPACT_ATOMS: atom_id res chain seq x y z
N PHE A 1 -9.60 -3.23 -2.78
CA PHE A 1 -9.22 -1.78 -2.83
C PHE A 1 -9.09 -1.25 -1.41
N LYS A 2 -8.11 -0.37 -1.17
CA LYS A 2 -7.95 0.36 0.09
C LYS A 2 -8.45 1.80 -0.09
N ARG A 3 -9.05 2.36 0.97
CA ARG A 3 -9.55 3.73 0.99
C ARG A 3 -8.39 4.71 0.91
N ASP A 4 -8.51 5.73 0.06
CA ASP A 4 -7.58 6.85 0.03
C ASP A 4 -8.20 8.04 0.78
N GLN A 5 -7.42 8.70 1.63
CA GLN A 5 -7.82 9.87 2.40
C GLN A 5 -6.96 11.06 1.98
N VAL A 6 -7.58 12.19 1.71
CA VAL A 6 -6.88 13.43 1.39
C VAL A 6 -6.63 14.20 2.67
N ALA A 7 -5.37 14.55 2.93
CA ALA A 7 -5.00 15.43 4.01
C ALA A 7 -4.85 16.86 3.50
N PHE A 8 -5.41 17.80 4.27
CA PHE A 8 -5.35 19.21 4.00
C PHE A 8 -4.53 19.90 5.08
N LYS A 9 -3.66 20.82 4.68
CA LYS A 9 -2.91 21.69 5.57
C LYS A 9 -3.32 23.14 5.36
N ALA A 10 -3.67 23.83 6.43
CA ALA A 10 -3.83 25.26 6.38
C ALA A 10 -2.47 25.91 6.23
N VAL A 11 -2.22 26.54 5.10
CA VAL A 11 -1.00 27.34 4.87
C VAL A 11 -1.39 28.79 5.04
N MET A 12 -0.87 29.43 6.08
CA MET A 12 -0.89 30.89 6.15
C MET A 12 0.03 31.41 5.06
N ALA A 13 -0.49 32.20 4.13
CA ALA A 13 0.34 32.89 3.15
C ALA A 13 1.23 33.87 3.93
N SER A 14 2.45 33.41 4.23
CA SER A 14 3.42 34.28 4.85
C SER A 14 3.94 35.23 3.76
N ALA A 15 3.57 36.48 3.83
CA ALA A 15 4.26 37.56 3.12
C ALA A 15 5.79 37.60 3.47
N VAL A 16 6.22 36.79 4.42
CA VAL A 16 7.59 36.61 4.89
C VAL A 16 8.47 35.82 3.88
N ALA A 17 7.93 34.91 3.12
CA ALA A 17 8.73 34.09 2.18
C ALA A 17 9.17 34.88 0.93
N SER A 18 8.44 35.92 0.54
CA SER A 18 8.81 36.80 -0.58
C SER A 18 9.84 37.85 -0.17
N ALA A 19 9.82 38.34 1.06
CA ALA A 19 10.74 39.32 1.55
C ALA A 19 12.20 38.82 1.69
N GLN A 20 12.40 37.54 1.92
CA GLN A 20 13.74 36.94 2.00
C GLN A 20 14.45 36.82 0.63
N LYS A 21 13.75 36.92 -0.48
CA LYS A 21 14.34 36.85 -1.84
C LYS A 21 14.86 38.17 -2.37
N GLU A 22 14.48 39.32 -1.81
CA GLU A 22 14.78 40.64 -2.36
C GLU A 22 15.76 41.49 -1.53
N GLY A 23 16.48 40.91 -0.56
CA GLY A 23 17.51 41.65 0.18
C GLY A 23 16.99 42.79 1.07
N ILE A 24 15.71 42.79 1.40
CA ILE A 24 15.10 43.74 2.31
C ILE A 24 15.44 43.33 3.76
N PRO A 25 15.83 44.27 4.64
CA PRO A 25 16.19 43.93 6.03
C PRO A 25 15.04 43.22 6.73
N TYR A 26 15.28 41.97 7.15
CA TYR A 26 14.30 41.13 7.84
C TYR A 26 13.92 41.80 9.18
N LYS A 27 12.67 42.22 9.32
CA LYS A 27 12.06 42.54 10.61
C LYS A 27 11.17 41.33 10.97
N ALA A 28 11.52 40.66 12.07
CA ALA A 28 10.67 39.59 12.59
C ALA A 28 9.32 40.20 13.01
N TYR A 29 8.26 39.86 12.27
CA TYR A 29 6.91 40.24 12.64
C TYR A 29 6.43 39.31 13.76
N THR A 30 5.88 39.90 14.81
CA THR A 30 5.27 39.15 15.91
C THR A 30 3.80 38.91 15.60
N GLU A 31 3.19 37.92 16.26
CA GLU A 31 1.76 37.59 16.12
C GLU A 31 0.85 38.82 16.28
N LYS A 32 1.26 39.83 17.06
CA LYS A 32 0.56 41.10 17.26
C LYS A 32 0.60 42.04 16.05
N ASP A 33 1.59 41.89 15.17
CA ASP A 33 1.72 42.74 13.99
C ASP A 33 0.74 42.29 12.88
N PHE A 34 0.32 41.01 12.88
CA PHE A 34 -0.66 40.47 11.94
C PHE A 34 -2.10 40.91 12.19
N HIS A 35 -2.44 41.24 13.44
CA HIS A 35 -3.77 41.77 13.78
C HIS A 35 -4.01 43.21 13.29
N LYS A 36 -3.00 43.90 12.79
CA LYS A 36 -3.09 45.29 12.30
C LYS A 36 -3.19 45.41 10.79
N LEU A 37 -3.07 44.28 10.04
CA LEU A 37 -3.19 44.29 8.60
C LEU A 37 -4.62 43.84 8.23
N ASP A 38 -5.52 44.77 7.95
CA ASP A 38 -6.82 44.50 7.34
C ASP A 38 -6.58 43.72 6.04
N GLY A 39 -7.08 42.49 5.99
CA GLY A 39 -6.97 41.58 4.83
C GLY A 39 -5.83 40.55 4.88
N ALA A 40 -5.01 40.48 5.95
CA ALA A 40 -3.86 39.58 6.05
C ALA A 40 -4.21 38.12 6.48
N GLN A 41 -5.47 37.79 6.70
CA GLN A 41 -5.91 36.45 7.09
C GLN A 41 -6.47 35.65 5.91
N THR A 42 -5.77 35.58 4.81
CA THR A 42 -6.07 34.57 3.79
C THR A 42 -5.33 33.29 4.14
N ALA A 43 -5.98 32.41 4.91
CA ALA A 43 -5.54 31.04 5.06
C ALA A 43 -5.91 30.28 3.79
N TYR A 44 -4.90 29.83 3.05
CA TYR A 44 -5.10 28.92 1.94
C TYR A 44 -5.08 27.47 2.43
N VAL A 45 -6.06 26.69 2.00
CA VAL A 45 -6.05 25.25 2.23
C VAL A 45 -5.28 24.61 1.10
N GLN A 46 -4.14 24.01 1.41
CA GLN A 46 -3.34 23.24 0.47
C GLN A 46 -3.53 21.76 0.73
N THR A 47 -3.67 20.97 -0.33
CA THR A 47 -3.67 19.52 -0.24
C THR A 47 -2.25 19.08 0.11
N GLU A 48 -2.05 18.45 1.27
CA GLU A 48 -0.75 17.95 1.72
C GLU A 48 -0.40 16.64 1.02
N GLY A 49 -1.40 15.82 0.71
CA GLY A 49 -1.23 14.54 0.01
C GLY A 49 -2.43 13.64 0.16
N THR A 50 -2.35 12.50 -0.47
CA THR A 50 -3.33 11.42 -0.36
C THR A 50 -2.69 10.25 0.37
N PHE A 51 -3.29 9.80 1.45
CA PHE A 51 -2.82 8.67 2.23
C PHE A 51 -3.76 7.49 2.05
N THR A 52 -3.20 6.30 1.87
CA THR A 52 -3.98 5.08 1.79
C THR A 52 -4.25 4.54 3.20
N ASP A 53 -5.51 4.29 3.52
CA ASP A 53 -5.93 3.63 4.75
C ASP A 53 -5.75 2.11 4.61
N PHE A 54 -4.79 1.56 5.33
CA PHE A 54 -4.48 0.13 5.35
C PHE A 54 -5.25 -0.66 6.40
N SER A 55 -6.28 -0.07 7.03
CA SER A 55 -7.16 -0.83 7.91
C SER A 55 -7.67 -2.09 7.21
N GLN A 56 -7.79 -3.18 7.99
CA GLN A 56 -8.18 -4.47 7.45
C GLN A 56 -9.65 -4.46 7.03
N GLY A 57 -9.91 -4.91 5.80
CA GLY A 57 -11.25 -5.14 5.29
C GLY A 57 -11.85 -6.43 5.84
N ARG A 58 -13.11 -6.69 5.53
CA ARG A 58 -13.78 -7.94 5.94
C ARG A 58 -13.21 -9.12 5.17
N ALA A 59 -12.94 -10.22 5.86
CA ALA A 59 -12.57 -11.47 5.25
C ALA A 59 -13.83 -12.14 4.64
N LYS A 60 -13.74 -12.55 3.37
CA LYS A 60 -14.80 -13.26 2.66
C LYS A 60 -14.28 -14.63 2.24
N LEU A 61 -14.99 -15.67 2.66
CA LEU A 61 -14.67 -17.04 2.26
C LEU A 61 -14.93 -17.23 0.76
N THR A 62 -14.01 -17.92 0.09
CA THR A 62 -14.09 -18.28 -1.32
C THR A 62 -13.94 -19.79 -1.50
N VAL A 63 -14.27 -20.28 -2.68
CA VAL A 63 -14.14 -21.72 -3.02
C VAL A 63 -12.76 -22.03 -3.62
N ASN A 64 -12.00 -21.01 -4.01
CA ASN A 64 -10.70 -21.16 -4.66
C ASN A 64 -9.62 -21.47 -3.61
N PRO A 65 -8.96 -22.63 -3.65
CA PRO A 65 -7.91 -22.99 -2.70
C PRO A 65 -6.62 -22.16 -2.83
N LEU A 66 -6.46 -21.43 -3.92
CA LEU A 66 -5.32 -20.53 -4.15
C LEU A 66 -5.53 -19.14 -3.54
N ASP A 67 -6.77 -18.79 -3.17
CA ASP A 67 -7.03 -17.52 -2.52
C ASP A 67 -6.47 -17.53 -1.09
N GLY A 68 -5.79 -16.44 -0.70
CA GLY A 68 -5.15 -16.32 0.60
C GLY A 68 -5.26 -14.90 1.17
N ALA A 69 -6.20 -14.66 2.10
CA ALA A 69 -6.25 -13.37 2.80
C ALA A 69 -5.14 -13.25 3.83
N LEU A 70 -4.61 -12.05 4.00
CA LEU A 70 -3.64 -11.73 5.04
C LEU A 70 -4.36 -11.21 6.29
N GLU A 71 -4.19 -11.89 7.40
CA GLU A 71 -4.65 -11.45 8.73
C GLU A 71 -3.48 -10.79 9.46
N GLY A 72 -3.47 -9.47 9.53
CA GLY A 72 -2.38 -8.67 10.09
C GLY A 72 -2.00 -7.49 9.22
N LYS A 73 -0.80 -6.93 9.46
CA LYS A 73 -0.30 -5.73 8.78
C LYS A 73 0.61 -6.03 7.58
N GLY A 74 0.84 -7.31 7.26
CA GLY A 74 1.75 -7.73 6.22
C GLY A 74 1.22 -7.55 4.80
N PHE A 75 2.13 -7.68 3.85
CA PHE A 75 1.91 -7.62 2.42
C PHE A 75 2.60 -8.80 1.75
N LEU A 76 2.01 -9.35 0.71
CA LEU A 76 2.65 -10.33 -0.16
C LEU A 76 3.69 -9.64 -1.05
N GLU A 77 4.86 -10.27 -1.19
CA GLU A 77 5.84 -9.86 -2.19
C GLU A 77 5.51 -10.46 -3.55
N VAL A 78 5.50 -9.62 -4.56
CA VAL A 78 5.27 -10.02 -5.96
C VAL A 78 6.30 -9.38 -6.86
N LEU A 79 6.57 -10.03 -7.99
CA LEU A 79 7.46 -9.48 -9.01
C LEU A 79 6.68 -8.55 -9.95
N GLY A 80 6.78 -7.26 -9.70
CA GLY A 80 6.24 -6.23 -10.57
C GLY A 80 7.13 -5.94 -11.80
N PRO A 81 6.71 -4.98 -12.65
CA PRO A 81 7.47 -4.60 -13.85
C PRO A 81 8.88 -4.09 -13.56
N GLN A 82 9.06 -3.39 -12.45
CA GLN A 82 10.31 -2.73 -12.06
C GLN A 82 10.93 -3.32 -10.79
N GLY A 83 10.72 -4.62 -10.51
CA GLY A 83 11.26 -5.31 -9.34
C GLY A 83 10.20 -5.70 -8.31
N VAL A 84 10.61 -5.90 -7.06
CA VAL A 84 9.72 -6.34 -5.98
C VAL A 84 8.66 -5.28 -5.70
N ARG A 85 7.42 -5.72 -5.60
CA ARG A 85 6.24 -4.94 -5.23
C ARG A 85 5.48 -5.65 -4.13
N TYR A 86 4.62 -4.92 -3.49
CA TYR A 86 3.84 -5.37 -2.35
C TYR A 86 2.36 -5.30 -2.66
N THR A 87 1.62 -6.29 -2.24
CA THR A 87 0.16 -6.31 -2.41
C THR A 87 -0.53 -6.93 -1.21
N ARG A 88 -1.75 -6.49 -0.93
CA ARG A 88 -2.66 -7.18 -0.01
C ARG A 88 -3.72 -8.01 -0.74
N HIS A 89 -3.69 -7.97 -2.08
CA HIS A 89 -4.63 -8.72 -2.90
C HIS A 89 -4.23 -10.19 -2.93
N GLY A 90 -4.98 -11.01 -2.23
CA GLY A 90 -4.71 -12.44 -2.07
C GLY A 90 -5.49 -13.34 -3.03
N SER A 91 -6.11 -12.82 -4.08
CA SER A 91 -6.69 -13.65 -5.12
C SER A 91 -5.60 -14.09 -6.09
N LEU A 92 -5.25 -15.37 -6.03
CA LEU A 92 -4.14 -15.93 -6.78
C LEU A 92 -4.63 -16.95 -7.80
N LYS A 93 -3.85 -17.13 -8.86
CA LYS A 93 -4.09 -18.11 -9.91
C LYS A 93 -2.79 -18.77 -10.33
N LEU A 94 -2.90 -19.89 -11.02
CA LEU A 94 -1.76 -20.58 -11.61
C LEU A 94 -1.58 -20.12 -13.05
N SER A 95 -0.36 -19.73 -13.43
CA SER A 95 -0.02 -19.44 -14.82
C SER A 95 0.14 -20.72 -15.63
N PRO A 96 0.13 -20.66 -16.99
CA PRO A 96 0.39 -21.84 -17.83
C PRO A 96 1.74 -22.51 -17.55
N GLU A 97 2.73 -21.73 -17.09
CA GLU A 97 4.07 -22.19 -16.74
C GLU A 97 4.16 -22.79 -15.32
N GLY A 98 3.03 -22.88 -14.62
CA GLY A 98 2.97 -23.41 -13.26
C GLY A 98 3.38 -22.42 -12.16
N MET A 99 3.55 -21.13 -12.48
CA MET A 99 3.86 -20.13 -11.48
C MET A 99 2.61 -19.63 -10.75
N LEU A 100 2.73 -19.42 -9.44
CA LEU A 100 1.70 -18.78 -8.66
C LEU A 100 1.71 -17.28 -8.93
N VAL A 101 0.65 -16.72 -9.49
CA VAL A 101 0.56 -15.32 -9.91
C VAL A 101 -0.70 -14.66 -9.35
N THR A 102 -0.68 -13.34 -9.26
CA THR A 102 -1.86 -12.52 -8.96
C THR A 102 -2.83 -12.54 -10.14
N THR A 103 -4.04 -12.02 -9.95
CA THR A 103 -5.04 -11.85 -11.03
C THR A 103 -4.50 -11.04 -12.21
N GLU A 104 -3.61 -10.11 -11.96
CA GLU A 104 -2.95 -9.26 -12.95
C GLU A 104 -1.75 -9.94 -13.62
N GLY A 105 -1.32 -11.13 -13.13
CA GLY A 105 -0.23 -11.90 -13.70
C GLY A 105 1.14 -11.67 -13.07
N PHE A 106 1.23 -11.01 -11.92
CA PHE A 106 2.50 -10.82 -11.21
C PHE A 106 2.87 -12.05 -10.39
N PRO A 107 4.07 -12.65 -10.59
CA PRO A 107 4.51 -13.81 -9.81
C PRO A 107 4.65 -13.50 -8.32
N VAL A 108 4.14 -14.41 -7.48
CA VAL A 108 4.33 -14.37 -6.03
C VAL A 108 5.72 -14.90 -5.69
N LEU A 109 6.43 -14.18 -4.84
CA LEU A 109 7.79 -14.50 -4.47
C LEU A 109 7.87 -15.32 -3.18
N SER A 110 8.88 -16.19 -3.11
CA SER A 110 9.27 -16.86 -1.87
C SER A 110 10.20 -15.96 -1.04
N PRO A 111 10.30 -16.18 0.30
CA PRO A 111 11.24 -15.48 1.13
C PRO A 111 12.67 -15.62 0.57
N GLY A 112 13.35 -14.50 0.45
CA GLY A 112 14.72 -14.47 -0.05
C GLY A 112 15.34 -13.14 0.35
N GLY A 113 16.67 -13.09 0.49
CA GLY A 113 17.37 -11.91 0.99
C GLY A 113 16.99 -10.65 0.23
N GLY A 114 16.68 -9.65 1.01
CA GLY A 114 16.53 -8.23 0.78
C GLY A 114 16.11 -7.73 -0.61
N GLN A 115 15.26 -6.74 -0.58
CA GLN A 115 14.78 -6.00 -1.77
C GLN A 115 15.87 -5.26 -2.52
N GLU A 116 17.01 -5.12 -1.88
CA GLU A 116 18.21 -4.56 -2.44
C GLU A 116 19.36 -5.47 -2.02
N ALA A 117 20.20 -5.88 -2.97
CA ALA A 117 21.48 -6.46 -2.63
C ALA A 117 22.18 -5.51 -1.63
N ALA A 118 22.90 -6.07 -0.65
CA ALA A 118 23.68 -5.29 0.30
C ALA A 118 24.54 -4.28 -0.48
N GLY A 119 24.11 -3.02 -0.51
CA GLY A 119 24.77 -1.97 -1.31
C GLY A 119 23.83 -1.10 -2.14
N GLY A 120 22.48 -1.29 -2.04
CA GLY A 120 21.52 -0.41 -2.71
C GLY A 120 21.38 -0.64 -4.23
N GLN A 121 21.92 -1.73 -4.77
CA GLN A 121 21.75 -2.06 -6.17
C GLN A 121 20.49 -2.88 -6.40
N PRO A 122 19.72 -2.61 -7.47
CA PRO A 122 18.54 -3.38 -7.79
C PRO A 122 18.92 -4.84 -8.07
N VAL A 123 18.21 -5.77 -7.42
CA VAL A 123 18.38 -7.21 -7.67
C VAL A 123 18.01 -7.52 -9.12
N PRO A 124 18.84 -8.27 -9.86
CA PRO A 124 18.54 -8.65 -11.24
C PRO A 124 17.18 -9.39 -11.33
N ARG A 125 16.45 -9.13 -12.42
CA ARG A 125 15.12 -9.72 -12.63
C ARG A 125 15.16 -11.24 -12.66
N GLU A 126 16.23 -11.83 -13.19
CA GLU A 126 16.45 -13.28 -13.26
C GLU A 126 16.51 -13.90 -11.86
N GLU A 127 17.18 -13.25 -10.93
CA GLU A 127 17.28 -13.69 -9.53
C GLU A 127 15.93 -13.60 -8.83
N LEU A 128 15.18 -12.54 -9.07
CA LEU A 128 13.81 -12.39 -8.56
C LEU A 128 12.86 -13.45 -9.17
N MET A 129 13.01 -13.76 -10.45
CA MET A 129 12.23 -14.83 -11.10
C MET A 129 12.57 -16.22 -10.56
N ALA A 130 13.79 -16.44 -10.09
CA ALA A 130 14.17 -17.70 -9.43
C ALA A 130 13.44 -17.88 -8.08
N ARG A 131 13.03 -16.79 -7.44
CA ARG A 131 12.22 -16.80 -6.21
C ARG A 131 10.73 -17.02 -6.47
N ALA A 132 10.26 -16.99 -7.73
CA ALA A 132 8.84 -17.20 -8.05
C ALA A 132 8.42 -18.61 -7.65
N ILE A 133 7.29 -18.70 -6.93
CA ILE A 133 6.76 -19.96 -6.46
C ILE A 133 6.18 -20.72 -7.67
N ARG A 134 6.66 -21.95 -7.88
CA ARG A 134 6.20 -22.82 -8.97
C ARG A 134 5.54 -24.07 -8.42
N LEU A 135 4.36 -24.35 -8.92
CA LEU A 135 3.60 -25.55 -8.62
C LEU A 135 3.76 -26.55 -9.79
N ASP A 136 3.82 -27.82 -9.47
CA ASP A 136 3.94 -28.86 -10.50
C ASP A 136 2.60 -29.03 -11.23
N THR A 137 2.55 -28.57 -12.49
CA THR A 137 1.38 -28.70 -13.36
C THR A 137 1.17 -30.13 -13.89
N GLY A 138 2.21 -30.95 -13.87
CA GLY A 138 2.12 -32.39 -14.28
C GLY A 138 1.27 -33.23 -13.33
N LYS A 139 1.10 -32.78 -12.09
CA LYS A 139 0.20 -33.35 -11.09
C LYS A 139 -1.13 -32.57 -11.03
N SER A 140 -1.70 -32.30 -12.19
CA SER A 140 -2.98 -31.58 -12.35
C SER A 140 -4.07 -32.27 -11.54
N GLY A 141 -4.43 -31.71 -10.37
CA GLY A 141 -5.43 -32.25 -9.46
C GLY A 141 -4.96 -32.49 -8.04
N GLY A 142 -3.66 -32.32 -7.74
CA GLY A 142 -3.16 -32.42 -6.37
C GLY A 142 -3.76 -31.34 -5.47
N ARG A 143 -4.17 -31.73 -4.25
CA ARG A 143 -4.71 -30.79 -3.27
C ARG A 143 -3.65 -29.78 -2.86
N ILE A 144 -3.93 -28.50 -3.07
CA ILE A 144 -3.05 -27.41 -2.62
C ILE A 144 -3.51 -26.98 -1.23
N THR A 145 -2.58 -26.94 -0.30
CA THR A 145 -2.82 -26.48 1.08
C THR A 145 -1.84 -25.35 1.37
N ILE A 146 -2.37 -24.23 1.85
CA ILE A 146 -1.60 -23.08 2.29
C ILE A 146 -1.74 -22.99 3.82
N THR A 147 -0.63 -23.04 4.52
CA THR A 147 -0.60 -22.95 5.98
C THR A 147 -0.65 -21.49 6.45
N SER A 148 -0.95 -21.28 7.72
CA SER A 148 -1.05 -19.93 8.30
C SER A 148 0.26 -19.12 8.27
N ASP A 149 1.40 -19.78 8.15
CA ASP A 149 2.72 -19.17 7.99
C ASP A 149 3.12 -18.96 6.51
N GLY A 150 2.16 -19.18 5.59
CA GLY A 150 2.34 -18.94 4.17
C GLY A 150 3.07 -20.04 3.40
N ARG A 151 3.34 -21.21 4.02
CA ARG A 151 3.92 -22.35 3.29
C ARG A 151 2.87 -23.00 2.42
N ILE A 152 3.29 -23.40 1.23
CA ILE A 152 2.43 -24.02 0.22
C ILE A 152 2.83 -25.47 0.06
N TYR A 153 1.85 -26.36 0.25
CA TYR A 153 2.00 -27.79 0.03
C TYR A 153 1.17 -28.22 -1.15
N GLN A 154 1.75 -29.02 -2.01
CA GLN A 154 1.04 -29.76 -3.03
C GLN A 154 1.00 -31.23 -2.60
N GLU A 155 -0.19 -31.70 -2.20
CA GLU A 155 -0.40 -32.99 -1.50
C GLU A 155 0.38 -33.02 -0.16
N LYS A 156 1.54 -33.67 -0.14
CA LYS A 156 2.41 -33.81 1.03
C LYS A 156 3.79 -33.16 0.86
N THR A 157 4.05 -32.58 -0.32
CA THR A 157 5.33 -32.00 -0.67
C THR A 157 5.25 -30.49 -0.48
N GLU A 158 6.16 -29.91 0.29
CA GLU A 158 6.34 -28.46 0.37
C GLU A 158 6.91 -27.96 -0.96
N VAL A 159 6.21 -27.01 -1.58
CA VAL A 159 6.57 -26.44 -2.87
C VAL A 159 7.27 -25.09 -2.70
N GLY A 160 6.93 -24.38 -1.65
CA GLY A 160 7.51 -23.08 -1.33
C GLY A 160 6.74 -22.37 -0.22
N GLN A 161 7.18 -21.17 0.08
CA GLN A 161 6.54 -20.30 1.07
C GLN A 161 6.30 -18.93 0.44
N MET A 162 5.18 -18.29 0.72
CA MET A 162 4.91 -16.91 0.30
C MET A 162 5.72 -15.94 1.15
N ALA A 163 6.40 -15.02 0.52
CA ALA A 163 7.05 -13.91 1.22
C ALA A 163 6.00 -12.92 1.71
N VAL A 164 5.89 -12.80 3.03
CA VAL A 164 5.02 -11.82 3.69
C VAL A 164 5.89 -10.84 4.44
N THR A 165 5.79 -9.57 4.09
CA THR A 165 6.62 -8.50 4.64
C THR A 165 5.76 -7.49 5.37
N GLU A 166 6.20 -7.05 6.54
CA GLU A 166 5.57 -5.99 7.32
C GLU A 166 6.37 -4.70 7.23
N PHE A 167 5.68 -3.57 7.38
CA PHE A 167 6.27 -2.24 7.35
C PHE A 167 6.08 -1.53 8.69
N VAL A 168 7.07 -0.74 9.08
CA VAL A 168 7.01 0.10 10.29
C VAL A 168 5.90 1.14 10.14
N ASP A 169 5.86 1.83 9.00
CA ASP A 169 4.77 2.73 8.62
C ASP A 169 4.29 2.43 7.18
N PRO A 170 3.14 1.73 7.03
CA PRO A 170 2.58 1.44 5.71
C PRO A 170 2.18 2.68 4.91
N ARG A 171 1.97 3.85 5.57
CA ARG A 171 1.58 5.10 4.88
C ARG A 171 2.68 5.66 3.99
N LEU A 172 3.93 5.22 4.21
CA LEU A 172 5.07 5.58 3.37
C LEU A 172 5.15 4.76 2.06
N LEU A 173 4.27 3.77 1.90
CA LEU A 173 4.16 3.00 0.68
C LEU A 173 3.48 3.82 -0.42
N GLN A 174 4.09 3.86 -1.60
CA GLN A 174 3.53 4.51 -2.77
C GLN A 174 2.67 3.54 -3.57
N LYS A 175 1.47 3.97 -3.93
CA LYS A 175 0.54 3.19 -4.75
C LYS A 175 0.94 3.30 -6.23
N GLU A 176 1.15 2.16 -6.88
CA GLU A 176 1.66 2.10 -8.27
C GLU A 176 0.61 1.58 -9.28
N GLY A 177 -0.66 1.46 -8.86
CA GLY A 177 -1.73 0.85 -9.65
C GLY A 177 -1.84 -0.65 -9.44
N SER A 178 -2.85 -1.30 -10.04
CA SER A 178 -3.09 -2.77 -9.96
C SER A 178 -2.99 -3.35 -8.55
N SER A 179 -3.40 -2.60 -7.53
CA SER A 179 -3.27 -2.97 -6.10
C SER A 179 -1.82 -3.23 -5.64
N LEU A 180 -0.84 -2.72 -6.37
CA LEU A 180 0.57 -2.80 -6.04
C LEU A 180 1.04 -1.56 -5.26
N PHE A 181 1.96 -1.80 -4.35
CA PHE A 181 2.62 -0.79 -3.55
C PHE A 181 4.13 -0.90 -3.71
N ARG A 182 4.82 0.23 -3.72
CA ARG A 182 6.27 0.34 -3.74
C ARG A 182 6.76 0.89 -2.40
N ASN A 183 7.81 0.30 -1.88
CA ASN A 183 8.57 0.85 -0.75
C ASN A 183 9.83 1.53 -1.29
N GLU A 184 9.97 2.82 -1.05
CA GLU A 184 11.17 3.57 -1.44
C GLU A 184 12.22 3.64 -0.32
N LEU A 185 11.79 3.33 0.91
CA LEU A 185 12.64 3.44 2.09
C LEU A 185 12.96 2.06 2.65
N PRO A 186 14.16 1.51 2.41
CA PRO A 186 14.54 0.21 2.95
C PRO A 186 14.42 0.12 4.49
N ALA A 187 14.66 1.23 5.18
CA ALA A 187 14.51 1.32 6.63
C ALA A 187 13.06 1.14 7.13
N ASN A 188 12.07 1.24 6.24
CA ASN A 188 10.66 1.03 6.58
C ASN A 188 10.25 -0.45 6.74
N LEU A 189 11.16 -1.37 6.44
CA LEU A 189 10.93 -2.81 6.59
C LEU A 189 11.06 -3.24 8.04
N VAL A 190 10.11 -4.05 8.52
CA VAL A 190 10.23 -4.70 9.82
C VAL A 190 11.25 -5.84 9.71
N GLN A 191 12.32 -5.75 10.50
CA GLN A 191 13.31 -6.80 10.62
C GLN A 191 12.80 -7.90 11.57
N GLY A 192 13.00 -9.17 11.20
CA GLY A 192 12.74 -10.29 12.12
C GLY A 192 11.49 -11.13 11.86
N GLY A 193 10.89 -10.99 10.70
CA GLY A 193 9.76 -11.82 10.26
C GLY A 193 8.40 -11.17 10.48
N SER A 194 7.41 -11.71 9.79
CA SER A 194 6.03 -11.23 9.82
C SER A 194 5.22 -11.96 10.88
N THR A 195 4.39 -11.22 11.62
CA THR A 195 3.38 -11.78 12.53
C THR A 195 2.05 -12.05 11.82
N THR A 196 1.94 -11.64 10.56
CA THR A 196 0.77 -11.77 9.71
C THR A 196 0.54 -13.22 9.32
N ARG A 197 -0.71 -13.66 9.43
CA ARG A 197 -1.13 -15.00 9.06
C ARG A 197 -1.79 -15.01 7.68
N VAL A 198 -1.67 -16.14 6.99
CA VAL A 198 -2.35 -16.38 5.72
C VAL A 198 -3.58 -17.27 5.98
N LEU A 199 -4.74 -16.81 5.53
CA LEU A 199 -6.01 -17.54 5.62
C LEU A 199 -6.37 -18.08 4.23
N GLN A 200 -6.17 -19.38 4.01
CA GLN A 200 -6.49 -20.07 2.74
C GLN A 200 -7.99 -20.03 2.46
N GLY A 201 -8.37 -19.95 1.18
CA GLY A 201 -9.77 -19.94 0.74
C GLY A 201 -10.55 -18.71 1.14
N THR A 202 -9.84 -17.62 1.41
CA THR A 202 -10.42 -16.36 1.87
C THR A 202 -9.78 -15.20 1.11
N ILE A 203 -10.56 -14.17 0.82
CA ILE A 203 -10.04 -12.90 0.26
C ILE A 203 -10.41 -11.74 1.18
N GLU A 204 -9.56 -10.74 1.22
CA GLU A 204 -9.85 -9.48 1.91
C GLU A 204 -10.72 -8.59 1.02
N SER A 205 -11.91 -8.22 1.50
CA SER A 205 -12.77 -7.25 0.83
C SER A 205 -12.24 -5.84 1.03
N SER A 206 -12.73 -4.90 0.19
CA SER A 206 -12.42 -3.48 0.37
C SER A 206 -12.82 -2.98 1.77
N ASN A 207 -12.02 -2.09 2.35
CA ASN A 207 -12.37 -1.36 3.57
C ASN A 207 -13.22 -0.11 3.29
N VAL A 208 -13.61 0.12 2.04
CA VAL A 208 -14.51 1.19 1.63
C VAL A 208 -15.97 0.78 1.84
N ASN A 209 -16.73 1.62 2.55
CA ASN A 209 -18.17 1.49 2.64
C ASN A 209 -18.83 2.53 1.71
N ALA A 210 -19.41 2.06 0.60
CA ALA A 210 -20.00 2.94 -0.41
C ALA A 210 -21.11 3.85 0.16
N VAL A 211 -21.88 3.37 1.14
CA VAL A 211 -22.96 4.18 1.75
C VAL A 211 -22.38 5.32 2.58
N SER A 212 -21.36 5.06 3.40
CA SER A 212 -20.71 6.12 4.17
C SER A 212 -20.03 7.16 3.27
N GLU A 213 -19.38 6.72 2.20
CA GLU A 213 -18.74 7.62 1.23
C GLU A 213 -19.76 8.51 0.52
N MET A 214 -20.95 7.97 0.18
CA MET A 214 -22.05 8.78 -0.39
C MET A 214 -22.56 9.82 0.60
N VAL A 215 -22.71 9.46 1.88
CA VAL A 215 -23.11 10.40 2.92
C VAL A 215 -22.09 11.51 3.13
N ASP A 216 -20.80 11.16 3.11
CA ASP A 216 -19.72 12.13 3.27
C ASP A 216 -19.64 13.07 2.04
N LEU A 217 -19.87 12.55 0.83
CA LEU A 217 -19.99 13.36 -0.38
C LEU A 217 -21.15 14.36 -0.27
N LEU A 218 -22.34 13.90 0.18
CA LEU A 218 -23.50 14.77 0.38
C LEU A 218 -23.23 15.86 1.43
N LYS A 219 -22.54 15.53 2.52
CA LYS A 219 -22.13 16.54 3.52
C LYS A 219 -21.18 17.56 2.92
N ALA A 220 -20.17 17.11 2.16
CA ALA A 220 -19.22 18.01 1.50
C ALA A 220 -19.93 18.95 0.52
N THR A 221 -20.85 18.44 -0.31
CA THR A 221 -21.65 19.26 -1.24
C THR A 221 -22.48 20.30 -0.51
N ARG A 222 -23.17 19.93 0.58
CA ARG A 222 -23.95 20.87 1.38
C ARG A 222 -23.10 21.95 2.04
N LEU A 223 -21.90 21.60 2.52
CA LEU A 223 -20.95 22.58 3.07
C LEU A 223 -20.47 23.55 2.00
N PHE A 224 -20.20 23.04 0.80
CA PHE A 224 -19.83 23.90 -0.33
C PHE A 224 -20.95 24.87 -0.69
N GLU A 225 -22.19 24.38 -0.85
CA GLU A 225 -23.37 25.22 -1.14
C GLU A 225 -23.65 26.26 -0.04
N ALA A 226 -23.41 25.90 1.23
CA ALA A 226 -23.57 26.84 2.34
C ALA A 226 -22.53 27.97 2.30
N ASN A 227 -21.28 27.66 1.91
CA ASN A 227 -20.21 28.66 1.80
C ASN A 227 -20.35 29.53 0.54
N GLU A 228 -20.99 29.04 -0.52
CA GLU A 228 -21.24 29.83 -1.74
C GLU A 228 -22.33 30.91 -1.54
N LYS A 229 -23.22 30.72 -0.55
CA LYS A 229 -24.32 31.64 -0.25
C LYS A 229 -23.96 32.76 0.72
N VAL A 230 -22.72 32.84 1.21
CA VAL A 230 -22.21 33.88 2.10
C VAL A 230 -21.40 34.89 1.27
#